data_bd8e46259e1ed44825c4f10c6d2f7df6
#
_entry.id   bd8e46259e1ed44825c4f10c6d2f7df6
#
_cell.length_a   1.000
_cell.length_b   1.000
_cell.length_c   1.000
_cell.angle_alpha   90.00
_cell.angle_beta   90.00
_cell.angle_gamma   90.00
#
_symmetry.space_group_name_H-M   'P 1'
#
loop_
_entity.id
_entity.type
_entity.pdbx_description
1 polymer ?
#
loop_
_entity_poly.entity_id
_entity_poly.type
_entity_poly.pdbx_seq_one_letter_code
_entity_poly.pdbx_strand_id
1 'polypeptide(L)'
;LINTFNAGPNVYVAYEPGDMDEAKHLFYDREIYGVVYIPSDYEEKLLGGQQAVVSLYVDASYFLMYRQAFQELVSGIGTTGAMVEFQRLIAKGANIPQATATTQPVIYQSHNLFNPYLGYGSFVMPAIIMVII
;
A
#
# COMPACT_ATOMS: atom_id res chain seq x y z
N LEU A 1 1.20 -8.27 7.45
CA LEU A 1 1.34 -6.97 6.80
C LEU A 1 2.75 -6.80 6.21
N ILE A 2 3.82 -6.98 7.01
CA ILE A 2 5.22 -6.89 6.56
C ILE A 2 5.49 -7.81 5.36
N ASN A 3 5.08 -9.07 5.44
CA ASN A 3 5.23 -10.03 4.33
C ASN A 3 4.46 -9.59 3.07
N THR A 4 3.35 -8.90 3.22
CA THR A 4 2.56 -8.38 2.10
C THR A 4 3.32 -7.27 1.37
N PHE A 5 3.99 -6.39 2.11
CA PHE A 5 4.82 -5.33 1.52
C PHE A 5 6.06 -5.90 0.81
N ASN A 6 6.76 -6.85 1.44
CA ASN A 6 7.94 -7.49 0.84
C ASN A 6 7.62 -8.37 -0.38
N ALA A 7 6.36 -8.72 -0.59
CA ALA A 7 5.92 -9.42 -1.80
C ALA A 7 5.59 -8.47 -2.97
N GLY A 8 5.50 -7.16 -2.71
CA GLY A 8 5.27 -6.16 -3.74
C GLY A 8 6.49 -5.90 -4.62
N PRO A 9 6.31 -5.47 -5.89
CA PRO A 9 7.43 -5.26 -6.81
C PRO A 9 8.20 -3.95 -6.56
N ASN A 10 7.62 -2.96 -5.89
CA ASN A 10 8.17 -1.62 -5.82
C ASN A 10 8.41 -1.12 -4.38
N VAL A 11 7.97 -1.87 -3.38
CA VAL A 11 8.13 -1.51 -1.97
C VAL A 11 8.68 -2.70 -1.21
N TYR A 12 9.66 -2.47 -0.38
CA TYR A 12 10.18 -3.46 0.56
C TYR A 12 10.44 -2.81 1.92
N VAL A 13 10.35 -3.60 2.97
CA VAL A 13 10.66 -3.16 4.34
C VAL A 13 12.18 -3.21 4.51
N ALA A 14 12.81 -2.04 4.57
CA ALA A 14 14.26 -1.91 4.74
C ALA A 14 14.67 -1.95 6.21
N TYR A 15 13.86 -1.34 7.09
CA TYR A 15 14.14 -1.21 8.53
C TYR A 15 12.88 -1.44 9.34
N GLU A 16 13.03 -1.95 10.55
CA GLU A 16 11.98 -2.09 11.56
C GLU A 16 12.42 -1.36 12.84
N PRO A 17 12.37 -0.01 12.84
CA PRO A 17 12.79 0.79 13.99
C PRO A 17 11.92 0.53 15.22
N GLY A 18 12.53 0.56 16.39
CA GLY A 18 11.86 0.29 17.66
C GLY A 18 10.97 1.43 18.12
N ASP A 19 11.23 2.66 17.65
CA ASP A 19 10.45 3.84 17.99
C ASP A 19 10.28 4.79 16.78
N MET A 20 9.41 5.79 16.96
CA MET A 20 9.11 6.77 15.93
C MET A 20 10.25 7.78 15.72
N ASP A 21 11.10 8.02 16.72
CA ASP A 21 12.19 9.00 16.60
C ASP A 21 13.32 8.41 15.76
N GLU A 22 13.64 7.13 15.92
CA GLU A 22 14.55 6.42 15.04
C GLU A 22 14.02 6.40 13.59
N ALA A 23 12.74 6.13 13.40
CA ALA A 23 12.11 6.18 12.07
C ALA A 23 12.22 7.56 11.43
N LYS A 24 12.05 8.64 12.20
CA LYS A 24 12.22 10.03 11.70
C LYS A 24 13.66 10.32 11.29
N HIS A 25 14.66 9.86 12.04
CA HIS A 25 16.07 10.02 11.65
C HIS A 25 16.34 9.38 10.30
N LEU A 26 15.97 8.12 10.11
CA LEU A 26 16.12 7.42 8.82
C LEU A 26 15.40 8.15 7.68
N PHE A 27 14.24 8.75 7.96
CA PHE A 27 13.47 9.51 6.99
C PHE A 27 14.15 10.84 6.61
N TYR A 28 14.70 11.58 7.60
CA TYR A 28 15.42 12.83 7.35
C TYR A 28 16.77 12.59 6.66
N ASP A 29 17.45 11.50 6.97
CA ASP A 29 18.71 11.10 6.34
C ASP A 29 18.48 10.52 4.92
N ARG A 30 17.21 10.43 4.47
CA ARG A 30 16.79 9.90 3.16
C ARG A 30 17.17 8.45 2.91
N GLU A 31 17.35 7.67 3.94
CA GLU A 31 17.56 6.23 3.84
C GLU A 31 16.27 5.48 3.53
N ILE A 32 15.13 6.07 3.95
CA ILE A 32 13.78 5.56 3.66
C ILE A 32 12.91 6.65 3.06
N TYR A 33 11.93 6.25 2.26
CA TYR A 33 10.97 7.14 1.58
C TYR A 33 9.55 7.09 2.17
N GLY A 34 9.34 6.20 3.12
CA GLY A 34 8.05 6.06 3.80
C GLY A 34 8.18 5.33 5.12
N VAL A 35 7.28 5.63 6.04
CA VAL A 35 7.15 4.98 7.35
C VAL A 35 5.71 4.50 7.50
N VAL A 36 5.55 3.22 7.84
CA VAL A 36 4.26 2.63 8.20
C VAL A 36 4.25 2.42 9.71
N TYR A 37 3.43 3.17 10.41
CA TYR A 37 3.25 3.00 11.84
C TYR A 37 2.06 2.08 12.12
N ILE A 38 2.34 0.94 12.73
CA ILE A 38 1.36 -0.07 13.13
C ILE A 38 1.25 -0.04 14.66
N PRO A 39 0.11 0.39 15.23
CA PRO A 39 -0.06 0.40 16.68
C PRO A 39 0.03 -1.01 17.29
N SER A 40 0.43 -1.10 18.55
CA SER A 40 0.57 -2.38 19.26
C SER A 40 -0.75 -3.14 19.42
N ASP A 41 -1.88 -2.45 19.42
CA ASP A 41 -3.23 -3.01 19.52
C ASP A 41 -3.85 -3.38 18.14
N TYR A 42 -3.09 -3.23 17.05
CA TYR A 42 -3.54 -3.48 15.68
C TYR A 42 -4.11 -4.89 15.51
N GLU A 43 -3.36 -5.90 15.93
CA GLU A 43 -3.75 -7.31 15.79
C GLU A 43 -4.98 -7.64 16.63
N GLU A 44 -5.01 -7.20 17.89
CA GLU A 44 -6.14 -7.40 18.80
C GLU A 44 -7.43 -6.81 18.24
N LYS A 45 -7.38 -5.55 17.76
CA LYS A 45 -8.52 -4.88 17.13
C LYS A 45 -8.97 -5.61 15.87
N LEU A 46 -8.03 -5.99 15.01
CA LEU A 46 -8.34 -6.65 13.75
C LEU A 46 -9.02 -8.00 13.96
N LEU A 47 -8.49 -8.84 14.86
CA LEU A 47 -9.07 -10.14 15.21
C LEU A 47 -10.40 -9.99 15.96
N GLY A 48 -10.54 -8.95 16.78
CA GLY A 48 -11.77 -8.60 17.47
C GLY A 48 -12.87 -8.05 16.55
N GLY A 49 -12.57 -7.81 15.28
CA GLY A 49 -13.49 -7.24 14.29
C GLY A 49 -13.76 -5.76 14.53
N GLN A 50 -12.84 -5.08 15.19
CA GLN A 50 -12.84 -3.63 15.35
C GLN A 50 -12.02 -2.98 14.24
N GLN A 51 -12.23 -1.69 14.02
CA GLN A 51 -11.46 -0.93 13.08
C GLN A 51 -10.04 -0.68 13.63
N ALA A 52 -9.03 -1.21 12.95
CA ALA A 52 -7.64 -0.94 13.24
C ALA A 52 -7.13 0.19 12.34
N VAL A 53 -6.35 1.11 12.91
CA VAL A 53 -5.80 2.27 12.17
C VAL A 53 -4.30 2.06 11.99
N VAL A 54 -3.84 2.22 10.77
CA VAL A 54 -2.41 2.25 10.40
C VAL A 54 -2.10 3.63 9.88
N SER A 55 -1.03 4.24 10.37
CA SER A 55 -0.59 5.56 9.90
C SER A 55 0.53 5.42 8.88
N LEU A 56 0.41 6.17 7.79
CA LEU A 56 1.35 6.16 6.69
C LEU A 56 1.97 7.55 6.53
N TYR A 57 3.30 7.63 6.58
CA TYR A 57 4.09 8.83 6.33
C TYR A 57 4.95 8.59 5.11
N VAL A 58 4.85 9.45 4.09
CA VAL A 58 5.56 9.26 2.80
C VAL A 58 6.17 10.59 2.34
N ASP A 59 7.38 10.54 1.78
CA ASP A 59 8.00 11.72 1.17
C ASP A 59 7.32 12.07 -0.16
N ALA A 60 6.64 13.19 -0.19
CA ALA A 60 5.95 13.71 -1.37
C ALA A 60 6.85 14.55 -2.30
N SER A 61 8.13 14.75 -1.96
CA SER A 61 9.06 15.56 -2.76
C SER A 61 9.31 14.96 -4.14
N TYR A 62 9.21 13.64 -4.26
CA TYR A 62 9.34 12.91 -5.52
C TYR A 62 8.00 12.31 -5.94
N PHE A 63 7.17 13.10 -6.59
CA PHE A 63 5.77 12.80 -6.90
C PHE A 63 5.52 11.39 -7.50
N LEU A 64 6.37 10.95 -8.43
CA LEU A 64 6.16 9.64 -9.07
C LEU A 64 6.48 8.47 -8.14
N MET A 65 7.58 8.56 -7.38
CA MET A 65 7.95 7.56 -6.37
C MET A 65 6.92 7.53 -5.24
N TYR A 66 6.52 8.72 -4.76
CA TYR A 66 5.45 8.87 -3.77
C TYR A 66 4.17 8.16 -4.22
N ARG A 67 3.68 8.46 -5.42
CA ARG A 67 2.44 7.88 -5.93
C ARG A 67 2.50 6.35 -5.99
N GLN A 68 3.59 5.80 -6.48
CA GLN A 68 3.77 4.36 -6.62
C GLN A 68 3.85 3.66 -5.26
N ALA A 69 4.71 4.15 -4.36
CA ALA A 69 4.83 3.64 -3.01
C ALA A 69 3.51 3.74 -2.24
N PHE A 70 2.84 4.89 -2.31
CA PHE A 70 1.56 5.11 -1.66
C PHE A 70 0.48 4.11 -2.13
N GLN A 71 0.36 3.89 -3.43
CA GLN A 71 -0.62 2.95 -3.98
C GLN A 71 -0.36 1.51 -3.51
N GLU A 72 0.89 1.07 -3.49
CA GLU A 72 1.24 -0.27 -2.99
C GLU A 72 0.99 -0.44 -1.50
N LEU A 73 1.37 0.55 -0.70
CA LEU A 73 1.14 0.51 0.74
C LEU A 73 -0.35 0.47 1.08
N VAL A 74 -1.17 1.33 0.46
CA VAL A 74 -2.62 1.34 0.65
C VAL A 74 -3.25 0.03 0.17
N SER A 75 -2.82 -0.50 -0.97
CA SER A 75 -3.30 -1.78 -1.49
C SER A 75 -2.93 -2.95 -0.57
N GLY A 76 -1.70 -2.97 -0.06
CA GLY A 76 -1.22 -4.00 0.88
C GLY A 76 -2.00 -4.01 2.20
N ILE A 77 -2.26 -2.81 2.76
CA ILE A 77 -3.08 -2.66 3.97
C ILE A 77 -4.51 -3.15 3.71
N GLY A 78 -5.12 -2.72 2.60
CA GLY A 78 -6.47 -3.12 2.22
C GLY A 78 -6.61 -4.63 1.99
N THR A 79 -5.65 -5.22 1.29
CA THR A 79 -5.63 -6.67 1.03
C THR A 79 -5.51 -7.48 2.33
N THR A 80 -4.63 -7.05 3.24
CA THR A 80 -4.47 -7.71 4.54
C THR A 80 -5.76 -7.62 5.36
N GLY A 81 -6.40 -6.46 5.41
CA GLY A 81 -7.67 -6.28 6.10
C GLY A 81 -8.78 -7.16 5.51
N ALA A 82 -8.92 -7.20 4.19
CA ALA A 82 -9.89 -8.04 3.50
C ALA A 82 -9.65 -9.54 3.76
N MET A 83 -8.38 -9.98 3.79
CA MET A 83 -8.03 -11.38 4.06
C MET A 83 -8.45 -11.80 5.48
N VAL A 84 -8.19 -10.97 6.49
CA VAL A 84 -8.57 -11.26 7.87
C VAL A 84 -10.09 -11.30 8.02
N GLU A 85 -10.81 -10.35 7.41
CA GLU A 85 -12.27 -10.34 7.45
C GLU A 85 -12.85 -11.57 6.73
N PHE A 86 -12.29 -11.96 5.60
CA PHE A 86 -12.68 -13.19 4.90
C PHE A 86 -12.53 -14.42 5.79
N GLN A 87 -11.38 -14.59 6.45
CA GLN A 87 -11.15 -15.70 7.37
C GLN A 87 -12.14 -15.69 8.52
N ARG A 88 -12.44 -14.52 9.08
CA ARG A 88 -13.41 -14.33 10.14
C ARG A 88 -14.82 -14.73 9.71
N LEU A 89 -15.25 -14.37 8.51
CA LEU A 89 -16.55 -14.75 7.96
C LEU A 89 -16.67 -16.26 7.76
N ILE A 90 -15.63 -16.91 7.23
CA ILE A 90 -15.60 -18.36 7.10
C ILE A 90 -15.67 -19.05 8.47
N ALA A 91 -14.92 -18.57 9.46
CA ALA A 91 -14.98 -19.10 10.82
C ALA A 91 -16.37 -18.95 11.46
N LYS A 92 -17.15 -17.94 11.06
CA LYS A 92 -18.56 -17.76 11.48
C LYS A 92 -19.56 -18.58 10.66
N GLY A 93 -19.10 -19.41 9.72
CA GLY A 93 -19.93 -20.30 8.93
C GLY A 93 -20.45 -19.72 7.61
N ALA A 94 -19.93 -18.57 7.17
CA ALA A 94 -20.24 -18.06 5.84
C ALA A 94 -19.65 -18.97 4.75
N ASN A 95 -20.33 -19.12 3.64
CA ASN A 95 -19.77 -19.82 2.49
C ASN A 95 -18.80 -18.90 1.71
N ILE A 96 -17.91 -19.51 0.90
CA ILE A 96 -16.87 -18.80 0.16
C ILE A 96 -17.45 -17.67 -0.72
N PRO A 97 -18.48 -17.88 -1.57
CA PRO A 97 -19.05 -16.81 -2.38
C PRO A 97 -19.56 -15.62 -1.56
N GLN A 98 -20.21 -15.90 -0.43
CA GLN A 98 -20.74 -14.88 0.45
C GLN A 98 -19.61 -14.09 1.16
N ALA A 99 -18.60 -14.78 1.67
CA ALA A 99 -17.44 -14.13 2.27
C ALA A 99 -16.69 -13.25 1.25
N THR A 100 -16.49 -13.72 0.02
CA THR A 100 -15.86 -12.95 -1.06
C THR A 100 -16.69 -11.72 -1.43
N ALA A 101 -17.98 -11.85 -1.59
CA ALA A 101 -18.86 -10.72 -1.92
C ALA A 101 -18.89 -9.65 -0.81
N THR A 102 -18.72 -10.05 0.45
CA THR A 102 -18.68 -9.13 1.58
C THR A 102 -17.34 -8.38 1.67
N THR A 103 -16.23 -9.08 1.45
CA THR A 103 -14.88 -8.49 1.57
C THR A 103 -14.46 -7.72 0.31
N GLN A 104 -14.98 -8.11 -0.85
CA GLN A 104 -14.70 -7.48 -2.15
C GLN A 104 -16.01 -7.29 -2.94
N PRO A 105 -16.89 -6.38 -2.50
CA PRO A 105 -18.20 -6.18 -3.12
C PRO A 105 -18.11 -5.60 -4.54
N VAL A 106 -16.98 -4.98 -4.89
CA VAL A 106 -16.74 -4.39 -6.21
C VAL A 106 -15.42 -4.87 -6.75
N ILE A 107 -15.45 -5.48 -7.93
CA ILE A 107 -14.24 -5.83 -8.70
C ILE A 107 -13.89 -4.64 -9.59
N TYR A 108 -12.73 -4.04 -9.35
CA TYR A 108 -12.22 -2.96 -10.16
C TYR A 108 -11.34 -3.51 -11.30
N GLN A 109 -11.71 -3.20 -12.53
CA GLN A 109 -10.88 -3.47 -13.70
C GLN A 109 -10.41 -2.15 -14.31
N SER A 110 -9.10 -1.93 -14.30
CA SER A 110 -8.49 -0.76 -14.93
C SER A 110 -7.93 -1.14 -16.30
N HIS A 111 -8.37 -0.42 -17.32
CA HIS A 111 -7.82 -0.53 -18.66
C HIS A 111 -7.14 0.79 -19.02
N ASN A 112 -5.81 0.81 -19.00
CA ASN A 112 -5.05 1.97 -19.45
C ASN A 112 -5.02 1.98 -20.99
N LEU A 113 -5.86 2.81 -21.59
CA LEU A 113 -5.93 2.95 -23.06
C LEU A 113 -4.69 3.62 -23.64
N PHE A 114 -4.07 4.50 -22.86
CA PHE A 114 -2.86 5.22 -23.22
C PHE A 114 -1.78 4.95 -22.16
N ASN A 115 -0.54 4.75 -22.59
CA ASN A 115 0.59 4.41 -21.72
C ASN A 115 0.30 3.20 -20.81
N PRO A 116 0.07 2.00 -21.38
CA PRO A 116 -0.34 0.81 -20.60
C PRO A 116 0.70 0.39 -19.56
N TYR A 117 1.96 0.73 -19.78
CA TYR A 117 3.05 0.45 -18.85
C TYR A 117 3.26 1.52 -17.78
N LEU A 118 2.47 2.60 -17.79
CA LEU A 118 2.61 3.76 -16.90
C LEU A 118 4.05 4.33 -16.89
N GLY A 119 4.78 4.17 -18.00
CA GLY A 119 6.18 4.54 -18.11
C GLY A 119 6.35 6.07 -18.16
N TYR A 120 7.29 6.59 -17.39
CA TYR A 120 7.64 8.00 -17.38
C TYR A 120 8.11 8.50 -18.76
N GLY A 121 8.80 7.65 -19.50
CA GLY A 121 9.29 7.97 -20.85
C GLY A 121 8.18 8.40 -21.80
N SER A 122 7.03 7.75 -21.77
CA SER A 122 5.87 8.09 -22.62
C SER A 122 5.27 9.45 -22.31
N PHE A 123 5.50 9.97 -21.10
CA PHE A 123 5.05 11.30 -20.68
C PHE A 123 6.08 12.38 -21.00
N VAL A 124 7.38 12.09 -20.78
CA VAL A 124 8.45 13.09 -20.90
C VAL A 124 8.94 13.27 -22.33
N MET A 125 8.95 12.22 -23.16
CA MET A 125 9.41 12.29 -24.55
C MET A 125 8.70 13.35 -25.39
N PRO A 126 7.36 13.45 -25.37
CA PRO A 126 6.66 14.52 -26.08
C PRO A 126 7.04 15.92 -25.60
N ALA A 127 7.24 16.09 -24.29
CA ALA A 127 7.63 17.37 -23.71
C ALA A 127 9.04 17.79 -24.12
N ILE A 128 10.00 16.85 -24.17
CA ILE A 128 11.37 17.12 -24.63
C ILE A 128 11.38 17.49 -26.12
N ILE A 129 10.62 16.79 -26.96
CA ILE A 129 10.52 17.08 -28.38
C ILE A 129 9.96 18.50 -28.60
N MET A 130 8.96 18.90 -27.79
CA MET A 130 8.36 20.24 -27.90
C MET A 130 9.34 21.37 -27.52
N VAL A 131 10.32 21.11 -26.68
CA VAL A 131 11.33 22.09 -26.24
C VAL A 131 12.48 22.22 -27.28
N ILE A 132 12.74 21.17 -28.05
CA ILE A 132 13.84 21.15 -29.04
C ILE A 132 13.44 21.75 -30.38
N ILE A 133 12.14 21.86 -30.70
CA ILE A 133 11.61 22.52 -31.92
C ILE A 133 11.41 24.01 -31.67
#